data_e5652ba9caeca3b4b81e8f43a6c241d1
#
_entry.id   e5652ba9caeca3b4b81e8f43a6c241d1
#
_cell.length_a   1.000
_cell.length_b   1.000
_cell.length_c   1.000
_cell.angle_alpha   90.00
_cell.angle_beta   90.00
_cell.angle_gamma   90.00
#
_symmetry.space_group_name_H-M   'P 1'
#
loop_
_entity.id
_entity.type
_entity.pdbx_description
1 polymer ?
#
loop_
_entity_poly.entity_id
_entity_poly.type
_entity_poly.pdbx_seq_one_letter_code
_entity_poly.pdbx_strand_id
1 'polypeptide(L)'
;LEKNSKYVGGISRTERYKNFKFDIGGHRFFSKSKEINKIWDQILPNDIILRKRSSRILFKNKFYSYPLKPIEALLNLGFYESILVVISYLKAKFFKNKNIKTYQDWVVDKFGKRLFKNFFETYTEKVWGMKCTEISSDWAAQRIKGLDLKKLIINSLIKKKNKNIKT
;
A
#
# COMPACT_ATOMS: atom_id res chain seq x y z
N LEU A 1 -27.16 -10.91 12.97
CA LEU A 1 -27.93 -9.72 13.33
C LEU A 1 -27.40 -8.53 12.54
N GLU A 2 -28.29 -7.78 11.90
CA GLU A 2 -27.99 -6.56 11.17
C GLU A 2 -28.63 -5.36 11.90
N LYS A 3 -27.88 -4.28 12.07
CA LYS A 3 -28.38 -3.07 12.74
C LYS A 3 -29.31 -2.26 11.84
N ASN A 4 -29.03 -2.26 10.54
CA ASN A 4 -29.80 -1.49 9.57
C ASN A 4 -31.05 -2.26 9.16
N SER A 5 -32.25 -1.67 9.32
CA SER A 5 -33.53 -2.31 8.99
C SER A 5 -33.82 -2.43 7.49
N LYS A 6 -33.09 -1.66 6.65
CA LYS A 6 -33.35 -1.58 5.20
C LYS A 6 -32.36 -2.39 4.35
N TYR A 7 -31.14 -2.63 4.85
CA TYR A 7 -30.06 -3.24 4.07
C TYR A 7 -29.29 -4.24 4.90
N VAL A 8 -28.77 -5.26 4.26
CA VAL A 8 -27.80 -6.21 4.82
C VAL A 8 -26.41 -5.95 4.24
N GLY A 9 -25.36 -6.38 4.95
CA GLY A 9 -23.99 -6.36 4.45
C GLY A 9 -23.15 -5.14 4.85
N GLY A 10 -23.69 -4.17 5.58
CA GLY A 10 -22.96 -3.02 6.09
C GLY A 10 -22.21 -2.28 4.99
N ILE A 11 -20.89 -2.07 5.16
CA ILE A 11 -20.03 -1.42 4.17
C ILE A 11 -19.74 -2.29 2.93
N SER A 12 -20.06 -3.58 2.98
CA SER A 12 -19.86 -4.53 1.86
C SER A 12 -21.10 -4.64 0.95
N ARG A 13 -22.13 -3.85 1.21
CA ARG A 13 -23.34 -3.88 0.39
C ARG A 13 -23.07 -3.33 -1.00
N THR A 14 -23.84 -3.84 -1.96
CA THR A 14 -23.86 -3.35 -3.34
C THR A 14 -24.96 -2.31 -3.48
N GLU A 15 -24.63 -1.13 -3.96
CA GLU A 15 -25.57 -0.08 -4.34
C GLU A 15 -25.95 -0.22 -5.84
N ARG A 16 -27.14 0.29 -6.16
CA ARG A 16 -27.62 0.34 -7.55
C ARG A 16 -27.94 1.76 -7.95
N TYR A 17 -27.40 2.17 -9.07
CA TYR A 17 -27.74 3.45 -9.69
C TYR A 17 -27.98 3.24 -11.19
N LYS A 18 -29.20 3.47 -11.64
CA LYS A 18 -29.65 3.10 -13.00
C LYS A 18 -29.38 1.62 -13.26
N ASN A 19 -28.63 1.26 -14.30
CA ASN A 19 -28.26 -0.11 -14.67
C ASN A 19 -26.90 -0.56 -14.06
N PHE A 20 -26.26 0.29 -13.26
CA PHE A 20 -24.97 -0.01 -12.67
C PHE A 20 -25.12 -0.57 -11.25
N LYS A 21 -24.29 -1.57 -10.93
CA LYS A 21 -24.12 -2.11 -9.58
C LYS A 21 -22.70 -1.87 -9.15
N PHE A 22 -22.51 -1.31 -7.95
CA PHE A 22 -21.19 -1.06 -7.39
C PHE A 22 -21.23 -1.17 -5.87
N ASP A 23 -20.13 -1.63 -5.30
CA ASP A 23 -19.98 -1.68 -3.86
C ASP A 23 -19.56 -0.32 -3.30
N ILE A 24 -19.95 -0.03 -2.05
CA ILE A 24 -19.63 1.26 -1.38
C ILE A 24 -18.11 1.45 -1.22
N GLY A 25 -17.35 0.36 -1.24
CA GLY A 25 -15.89 0.38 -1.19
C GLY A 25 -15.27 -0.64 -2.14
N GLY A 26 -13.97 -0.57 -2.32
CA GLY A 26 -13.23 -1.55 -3.08
C GLY A 26 -13.09 -2.86 -2.32
N HIS A 27 -14.10 -3.72 -2.36
CA HIS A 27 -14.09 -5.02 -1.71
C HIS A 27 -13.47 -6.06 -2.64
N ARG A 28 -12.42 -6.70 -2.14
CA ARG A 28 -11.80 -7.86 -2.80
C ARG A 28 -11.69 -8.99 -1.79
N PHE A 29 -12.14 -10.15 -2.20
CA PHE A 29 -11.88 -11.34 -1.41
C PHE A 29 -10.38 -11.67 -1.44
N PHE A 30 -9.82 -11.88 -0.27
CA PHE A 30 -8.47 -12.37 -0.09
C PHE A 30 -8.37 -13.18 1.19
N SER A 31 -7.93 -14.42 1.08
CA SER A 31 -7.60 -15.26 2.24
C SER A 31 -6.35 -16.08 1.98
N LYS A 32 -5.54 -16.30 3.04
CA LYS A 32 -4.43 -17.25 3.04
C LYS A 32 -4.88 -18.64 3.48
N SER A 33 -6.06 -18.76 4.10
CA SER A 33 -6.62 -20.04 4.55
C SER A 33 -7.18 -20.80 3.36
N LYS A 34 -6.73 -22.04 3.19
CA LYS A 34 -7.27 -22.95 2.18
C LYS A 34 -8.73 -23.32 2.44
N GLU A 35 -9.13 -23.41 3.69
CA GLU A 35 -10.50 -23.71 4.11
C GLU A 35 -11.45 -22.60 3.72
N ILE A 36 -11.10 -21.35 4.03
CA ILE A 36 -11.92 -20.19 3.64
C ILE A 36 -12.02 -20.11 2.12
N ASN A 37 -10.95 -20.34 1.39
CA ASN A 37 -10.99 -20.34 -0.07
C ASN A 37 -11.95 -21.43 -0.60
N LYS A 38 -11.92 -22.65 -0.02
CA LYS A 38 -12.87 -23.72 -0.40
C LYS A 38 -14.32 -23.34 -0.16
N ILE A 39 -14.62 -22.70 0.98
CA ILE A 39 -15.99 -22.23 1.28
C ILE A 39 -16.47 -21.24 0.21
N TRP A 40 -15.61 -20.28 -0.16
CA TRP A 40 -15.95 -19.32 -1.21
C TRP A 40 -16.13 -19.96 -2.58
N ASP A 41 -15.28 -20.93 -2.95
CA ASP A 41 -15.38 -21.68 -4.20
C ASP A 41 -16.68 -22.51 -4.24
N GLN A 42 -17.17 -23.00 -3.08
CA GLN A 42 -18.44 -23.72 -2.98
C GLN A 42 -19.66 -22.80 -3.08
N ILE A 43 -19.59 -21.61 -2.46
CA ILE A 43 -20.72 -20.66 -2.46
C ILE A 43 -20.84 -19.93 -3.81
N LEU A 44 -19.71 -19.59 -4.44
CA LEU A 44 -19.63 -18.81 -5.67
C LEU A 44 -18.75 -19.49 -6.73
N PRO A 45 -19.11 -20.68 -7.22
CA PRO A 45 -18.22 -21.48 -8.07
C PRO A 45 -17.88 -20.82 -9.40
N ASN A 46 -18.76 -19.97 -9.94
CA ASN A 46 -18.61 -19.34 -11.25
C ASN A 46 -18.56 -17.80 -11.19
N ASP A 47 -18.74 -17.20 -10.02
CA ASP A 47 -18.90 -15.75 -9.89
C ASP A 47 -17.61 -15.03 -9.49
N ILE A 48 -16.57 -15.80 -9.11
CA ILE A 48 -15.28 -15.23 -8.71
C ILE A 48 -14.44 -14.92 -9.94
N ILE A 49 -14.21 -13.64 -10.19
CA ILE A 49 -13.39 -13.19 -11.31
C ILE A 49 -11.97 -12.88 -10.82
N LEU A 50 -11.01 -13.63 -11.33
CA LEU A 50 -9.59 -13.34 -11.07
C LEU A 50 -9.12 -12.15 -11.90
N ARG A 51 -8.70 -11.08 -11.23
CA ARG A 51 -8.14 -9.88 -11.86
C ARG A 51 -6.78 -9.55 -11.28
N LYS A 52 -5.83 -9.17 -12.14
CA LYS A 52 -4.53 -8.64 -11.70
C LYS A 52 -4.73 -7.32 -10.97
N ARG A 53 -4.09 -7.17 -9.82
CA ARG A 53 -4.12 -5.91 -9.08
C ARG A 53 -3.39 -4.82 -9.87
N SER A 54 -4.07 -3.71 -10.12
CA SER A 54 -3.46 -2.49 -10.65
C SER A 54 -3.73 -1.34 -9.67
N SER A 55 -2.79 -1.11 -8.77
CA SER A 55 -2.85 0.02 -7.83
C SER A 55 -1.77 1.02 -8.19
N ARG A 56 -2.10 2.30 -8.16
CA ARG A 56 -1.18 3.38 -8.46
C ARG A 56 -1.34 4.50 -7.45
N ILE A 57 -0.25 5.21 -7.17
CA ILE A 57 -0.23 6.42 -6.36
C ILE A 57 -0.18 7.60 -7.30
N LEU A 58 -1.12 8.54 -7.17
CA LEU A 58 -1.06 9.84 -7.86
C LEU A 58 -0.32 10.83 -6.95
N PHE A 59 0.80 11.35 -7.44
CA PHE A 59 1.58 12.38 -6.74
C PHE A 59 2.14 13.38 -7.75
N LYS A 60 1.88 14.68 -7.54
CA LYS A 60 2.29 15.78 -8.45
C LYS A 60 1.93 15.50 -9.91
N ASN A 61 0.68 15.11 -10.16
CA ASN A 61 0.13 14.76 -11.47
C ASN A 61 0.86 13.64 -12.22
N LYS A 62 1.61 12.80 -11.52
CA LYS A 62 2.27 11.60 -12.05
C LYS A 62 1.82 10.35 -11.32
N PHE A 63 1.67 9.27 -12.06
CA PHE A 63 1.33 7.97 -11.49
C PHE A 63 2.59 7.17 -11.14
N TYR A 64 2.60 6.62 -9.93
CA TYR A 64 3.63 5.73 -9.43
C TYR A 64 3.03 4.34 -9.19
N SER A 65 3.76 3.30 -9.51
CA SER A 65 3.34 1.92 -9.23
C SER A 65 3.22 1.66 -7.72
N TYR A 66 2.23 0.85 -7.34
CA TYR A 66 2.13 0.33 -5.97
C TYR A 66 2.23 -1.21 -5.97
N PRO A 67 3.16 -1.82 -5.23
CA PRO A 67 4.22 -1.18 -4.40
C PRO A 67 5.15 -0.28 -5.20
N LEU A 68 5.71 0.74 -4.53
CA LEU A 68 6.64 1.69 -5.16
C LEU A 68 7.83 0.97 -5.78
N LYS A 69 8.08 1.25 -7.05
CA LYS A 69 9.28 0.80 -7.76
C LYS A 69 10.34 1.90 -7.68
N PRO A 70 11.50 1.65 -7.06
CA PRO A 70 12.48 2.71 -6.78
C PRO A 70 12.94 3.47 -8.02
N ILE A 71 13.28 2.78 -9.10
CA ILE A 71 13.75 3.41 -10.34
C ILE A 71 12.65 4.27 -10.97
N GLU A 72 11.42 3.72 -11.09
CA GLU A 72 10.26 4.48 -11.60
C GLU A 72 9.98 5.71 -10.73
N ALA A 73 10.07 5.56 -9.41
CA ALA A 73 9.84 6.67 -8.47
C ALA A 73 10.89 7.77 -8.66
N LEU A 74 12.17 7.43 -8.77
CA LEU A 74 13.24 8.40 -9.00
C LEU A 74 13.10 9.10 -10.35
N LEU A 75 12.82 8.37 -11.43
CA LEU A 75 12.60 8.97 -12.75
C LEU A 75 11.42 9.95 -12.77
N ASN A 76 10.30 9.56 -12.13
CA ASN A 76 9.11 10.40 -12.08
C ASN A 76 9.26 11.64 -11.17
N LEU A 77 10.05 11.55 -10.11
CA LEU A 77 10.36 12.68 -9.23
C LEU A 77 11.20 13.76 -9.92
N GLY A 78 11.99 13.38 -10.91
CA GLY A 78 12.96 14.25 -11.59
C GLY A 78 14.30 14.28 -10.90
N PHE A 79 15.30 14.80 -11.60
CA PHE A 79 16.72 14.70 -11.21
C PHE A 79 17.02 15.30 -9.83
N TYR A 80 16.63 16.56 -9.61
CA TYR A 80 16.90 17.27 -8.36
C TYR A 80 16.28 16.59 -7.13
N GLU A 81 14.98 16.24 -7.22
CA GLU A 81 14.27 15.60 -6.12
C GLU A 81 14.82 14.20 -5.85
N SER A 82 15.25 13.49 -6.89
CA SER A 82 15.85 12.17 -6.76
C SER A 82 17.16 12.21 -5.99
N ILE A 83 18.02 13.20 -6.24
CA ILE A 83 19.25 13.39 -5.47
C ILE A 83 18.93 13.62 -3.99
N LEU A 84 17.96 14.49 -3.69
CA LEU A 84 17.57 14.77 -2.31
C LEU A 84 16.98 13.53 -1.61
N VAL A 85 16.22 12.70 -2.31
CA VAL A 85 15.69 11.43 -1.79
C VAL A 85 16.85 10.48 -1.46
N VAL A 86 17.82 10.32 -2.37
CA VAL A 86 18.97 9.43 -2.16
C VAL A 86 19.83 9.91 -0.99
N ILE A 87 20.15 11.21 -0.92
CA ILE A 87 20.91 11.79 0.21
C ILE A 87 20.17 11.56 1.54
N SER A 88 18.85 11.83 1.55
CA SER A 88 18.02 11.62 2.75
C SER A 88 17.97 10.16 3.19
N TYR A 89 17.92 9.23 2.24
CA TYR A 89 17.99 7.79 2.51
C TYR A 89 19.35 7.37 3.09
N LEU A 90 20.44 7.82 2.47
CA LEU A 90 21.79 7.54 2.97
C LEU A 90 21.99 8.09 4.37
N LYS A 91 21.55 9.35 4.62
CA LYS A 91 21.59 9.94 5.96
C LYS A 91 20.87 9.10 7.00
N ALA A 92 19.64 8.65 6.69
CA ALA A 92 18.88 7.78 7.60
C ALA A 92 19.56 6.43 7.84
N LYS A 93 20.31 5.94 6.86
CA LYS A 93 21.03 4.68 6.98
C LYS A 93 22.30 4.76 7.83
N PHE A 94 23.03 5.86 7.72
CA PHE A 94 24.25 6.09 8.50
C PHE A 94 23.94 6.59 9.92
N PHE A 95 22.92 7.44 10.07
CA PHE A 95 22.51 8.02 11.35
C PHE A 95 21.20 7.38 11.82
N LYS A 96 21.32 6.18 12.34
CA LYS A 96 20.16 5.43 12.84
C LYS A 96 19.52 6.09 14.05
N ASN A 97 18.20 6.22 14.02
CA ASN A 97 17.44 6.64 15.20
C ASN A 97 17.36 5.48 16.19
N LYS A 98 17.88 5.68 17.41
CA LYS A 98 17.83 4.70 18.49
C LYS A 98 16.48 4.65 19.21
N ASN A 99 15.64 5.68 19.03
CA ASN A 99 14.38 5.83 19.74
C ASN A 99 13.22 5.92 18.73
N ILE A 100 12.81 4.76 18.22
CA ILE A 100 11.71 4.64 17.24
C ILE A 100 10.42 4.35 18.00
N LYS A 101 9.55 5.35 18.17
CA LYS A 101 8.28 5.24 18.86
C LYS A 101 7.08 5.39 17.93
N THR A 102 7.19 6.25 16.93
CA THR A 102 6.09 6.63 16.07
C THR A 102 6.22 6.04 14.66
N TYR A 103 5.11 6.04 13.93
CA TYR A 103 5.07 5.71 12.51
C TYR A 103 6.07 6.55 11.71
N GLN A 104 6.10 7.86 11.99
CA GLN A 104 7.04 8.77 11.34
C GLN A 104 8.49 8.35 11.60
N ASP A 105 8.86 8.07 12.85
CA ASP A 105 10.22 7.66 13.19
C ASP A 105 10.63 6.42 12.43
N TRP A 106 9.72 5.42 12.40
CA TRP A 106 9.96 4.15 11.74
C TRP A 106 10.16 4.30 10.23
N VAL A 107 9.28 5.07 9.57
CA VAL A 107 9.37 5.26 8.12
C VAL A 107 10.59 6.11 7.75
N VAL A 108 10.90 7.14 8.53
CA VAL A 108 12.10 7.99 8.32
C VAL A 108 13.37 7.19 8.52
N ASP A 109 13.46 6.32 9.54
CA ASP A 109 14.62 5.43 9.74
C ASP A 109 14.84 4.46 8.56
N LYS A 110 13.76 3.95 7.98
CA LYS A 110 13.83 2.97 6.89
C LYS A 110 14.07 3.59 5.51
N PHE A 111 13.44 4.74 5.23
CA PHE A 111 13.32 5.26 3.87
C PHE A 111 13.86 6.69 3.71
N GLY A 112 14.19 7.35 4.81
CA GLY A 112 14.63 8.75 4.84
C GLY A 112 13.46 9.74 4.85
N LYS A 113 13.73 10.92 5.43
CA LYS A 113 12.72 11.98 5.64
C LYS A 113 12.08 12.47 4.33
N ARG A 114 12.86 12.52 3.25
CA ARG A 114 12.35 13.03 1.96
C ARG A 114 11.29 12.12 1.35
N LEU A 115 11.54 10.80 1.35
CA LEU A 115 10.59 9.82 0.85
C LEU A 115 9.34 9.74 1.75
N PHE A 116 9.52 9.84 3.06
CA PHE A 116 8.42 9.93 4.02
C PHE A 116 7.48 11.08 3.66
N LYS A 117 7.98 12.29 3.51
CA LYS A 117 7.18 13.48 3.15
C LYS A 117 6.45 13.33 1.81
N ASN A 118 7.11 12.75 0.82
CA ASN A 118 6.55 12.68 -0.52
C ASN A 118 5.44 11.64 -0.66
N PHE A 119 5.53 10.47 0.03
CA PHE A 119 4.65 9.34 -0.25
C PHE A 119 3.89 8.80 0.96
N PHE A 120 4.32 9.09 2.18
CA PHE A 120 3.75 8.48 3.37
C PHE A 120 2.97 9.45 4.25
N GLU A 121 3.50 10.64 4.52
CA GLU A 121 2.96 11.59 5.48
C GLU A 121 1.52 11.98 5.14
N THR A 122 1.33 12.69 4.04
CA THR A 122 0.00 13.20 3.64
C THR A 122 -1.04 12.09 3.44
N TYR A 123 -0.62 10.96 2.85
CA TYR A 123 -1.53 9.84 2.65
C TYR A 123 -1.97 9.22 3.97
N THR A 124 -1.02 8.97 4.87
CA THR A 124 -1.30 8.32 6.15
C THR A 124 -2.17 9.21 7.03
N GLU A 125 -1.83 10.49 7.15
CA GLU A 125 -2.60 11.46 7.94
C GLU A 125 -4.02 11.63 7.40
N LYS A 126 -4.18 11.67 6.07
CA LYS A 126 -5.50 11.75 5.45
C LYS A 126 -6.36 10.51 5.71
N VAL A 127 -5.77 9.33 5.66
CA VAL A 127 -6.50 8.06 5.87
C VAL A 127 -6.88 7.86 7.32
N TRP A 128 -6.00 8.22 8.25
CA TRP A 128 -6.20 7.97 9.69
C TRP A 128 -6.81 9.15 10.44
N GLY A 129 -6.84 10.34 9.84
CA GLY A 129 -7.34 11.55 10.49
C GLY A 129 -6.49 12.01 11.68
N MET A 130 -5.23 11.56 11.77
CA MET A 130 -4.30 11.87 12.86
C MET A 130 -2.87 12.02 12.33
N LYS A 131 -2.02 12.69 13.08
CA LYS A 131 -0.63 12.94 12.68
C LYS A 131 0.21 11.66 12.72
N CYS A 132 1.16 11.54 11.80
CA CYS A 132 2.09 10.42 11.77
C CYS A 132 2.94 10.27 13.04
N THR A 133 3.05 11.34 13.85
CA THR A 133 3.71 11.34 15.16
C THR A 133 2.87 10.73 16.28
N GLU A 134 1.57 10.54 16.06
CA GLU A 134 0.62 9.97 17.02
C GLU A 134 0.36 8.47 16.77
N ILE A 135 0.73 7.98 15.58
CA ILE A 135 0.55 6.57 15.19
C ILE A 135 1.75 5.76 15.68
N SER A 136 1.50 4.59 16.28
CA SER A 136 2.56 3.69 16.77
C SER A 136 3.46 3.16 15.64
N SER A 137 4.75 3.00 15.94
CA SER A 137 5.72 2.35 15.05
C SER A 137 5.39 0.88 14.73
N ASP A 138 4.71 0.18 15.63
CA ASP A 138 4.33 -1.22 15.45
C ASP A 138 3.35 -1.38 14.29
N TRP A 139 2.45 -0.41 14.12
CA TRP A 139 1.52 -0.40 13.01
C TRP A 139 2.27 -0.27 11.67
N ALA A 140 3.30 0.60 11.62
CA ALA A 140 4.15 0.73 10.43
C ALA A 140 4.85 -0.59 10.10
N ALA A 141 5.45 -1.23 11.12
CA ALA A 141 6.17 -2.49 10.98
C ALA A 141 5.28 -3.63 10.47
N GLN A 142 4.01 -3.68 10.88
CA GLN A 142 3.05 -4.69 10.43
C GLN A 142 2.59 -4.48 8.98
N ARG A 143 2.33 -3.24 8.57
CA ARG A 143 1.77 -2.90 7.25
C ARG A 143 2.81 -2.78 6.15
N ILE A 144 4.01 -2.32 6.48
CA ILE A 144 5.09 -2.09 5.52
C ILE A 144 6.06 -3.28 5.47
N LYS A 145 5.64 -4.45 5.97
CA LYS A 145 6.42 -5.70 5.88
C LYS A 145 6.76 -6.01 4.42
N GLY A 146 8.07 -6.23 4.15
CA GLY A 146 8.56 -6.64 2.83
C GLY A 146 9.02 -5.51 1.91
N LEU A 147 8.88 -4.23 2.28
CA LEU A 147 9.52 -3.12 1.59
C LEU A 147 11.00 -3.00 2.04
N ASP A 148 11.84 -3.92 1.61
CA ASP A 148 13.29 -3.77 1.70
C ASP A 148 13.77 -3.08 0.43
N LEU A 149 14.16 -1.80 0.54
CA LEU A 149 14.66 -1.01 -0.60
C LEU A 149 15.86 -1.67 -1.27
N LYS A 150 16.74 -2.36 -0.52
CA LYS A 150 17.85 -3.11 -1.11
C LYS A 150 17.33 -4.22 -2.01
N LYS A 151 16.38 -5.04 -1.55
CA LYS A 151 15.77 -6.10 -2.35
C LYS A 151 14.99 -5.55 -3.53
N LEU A 152 14.32 -4.42 -3.37
CA LEU A 152 13.59 -3.76 -4.46
C LEU A 152 14.53 -3.21 -5.52
N ILE A 153 15.65 -2.59 -5.15
CA ILE A 153 16.67 -2.10 -6.08
C ILE A 153 17.33 -3.28 -6.80
N ILE A 154 17.77 -4.29 -6.08
CA ILE A 154 18.39 -5.50 -6.66
C ILE A 154 17.41 -6.20 -7.60
N ASN A 155 16.16 -6.39 -7.21
CA ASN A 155 15.14 -7.02 -8.05
C ASN A 155 14.71 -6.17 -9.27
N SER A 156 14.87 -4.85 -9.20
CA SER A 156 14.60 -3.95 -10.33
C SER A 156 15.75 -3.92 -11.35
N LEU A 157 16.96 -4.16 -10.89
CA LEU A 157 18.15 -4.29 -11.75
C LEU A 157 18.26 -5.68 -12.38
N ILE A 158 17.86 -6.72 -11.62
CA ILE A 158 17.80 -8.08 -12.14
C ILE A 158 16.39 -8.27 -12.71
N LYS A 159 16.23 -8.12 -14.03
CA LYS A 159 15.00 -8.46 -14.76
C LYS A 159 14.60 -9.92 -14.49
N LYS A 160 13.96 -10.21 -13.37
CA LYS A 160 13.30 -11.51 -13.14
C LYS A 160 11.97 -11.51 -13.88
N LYS A 161 11.90 -12.35 -14.92
CA LYS A 161 10.67 -12.80 -15.58
C LYS A 161 9.55 -13.00 -14.56
N ASN A 162 8.43 -12.34 -14.78
CA ASN A 162 7.24 -12.37 -13.95
C ASN A 162 6.85 -13.78 -13.52
N LYS A 163 6.99 -14.09 -12.24
CA LYS A 163 6.14 -15.11 -11.60
C LYS A 163 4.78 -14.49 -11.36
N ASN A 164 3.76 -15.05 -11.98
CA ASN A 164 2.35 -14.72 -11.75
C ASN A 164 2.06 -14.86 -10.27
N ILE A 165 1.92 -13.75 -9.58
CA ILE A 165 1.41 -13.73 -8.21
C ILE A 165 -0.10 -13.81 -8.34
N LYS A 166 -0.66 -14.98 -8.01
CA LYS A 166 -2.10 -15.14 -7.75
C LYS A 166 -2.42 -14.27 -6.54
N THR A 167 -3.23 -13.27 -6.69
CA THR A 167 -3.89 -12.52 -5.60
C THR A 167 -5.37 -12.52 -5.85
#